data_2f76bba659db66e5595fcdd5787c228a
#
_entry.id   2f76bba659db66e5595fcdd5787c228a
#
_cell.length_a   1.000
_cell.length_b   1.000
_cell.length_c   1.000
_cell.angle_alpha   90.00
_cell.angle_beta   90.00
_cell.angle_gamma   90.00
#
_symmetry.space_group_name_H-M   'P 1'
#
loop_
_entity.id
_entity.type
_entity.pdbx_description
1 polymer ?
#
loop_
_entity_poly.entity_id
_entity_poly.type
_entity_poly.pdbx_seq_one_letter_code
_entity_poly.pdbx_strand_id
1 'polypeptide(L)'
;MSAAIRAGYKQTEVGVIPGDWRCLPLMELTDPTRPIGYGIVQTGKAIRNGVKCVRVVDMIDGQIDPDLLITTTEEISFAYKRTLLREGDVVIALRGKIGAVAVIQPDLAGANLTRGVALLSISRNFDSGYLSQYLSSSAGKSAIERNLNGSALQEIPIAALRKLPAVAPPLPEQRAIAVALGDVDALLARLDAFIAKKRDLKQAAMQQLLTGQTRLPGFSGEWEVKRLGDILSRMANGAVYKPTNSFGLQITRIETIANGTIDYSRTGTAEESPELERYKIIPGDILFSHINSLDHIGKVAIFNGEQALFHGMNLLLLRTNRDAHSHFLYFWFTSLSARRQTRNLAKQAVSQASINTKELKALEIRLPPLLEQTAIATVLSDMDTELAALEARRDKTRALKQGMMQELLTGCIRLV
;
A
#
# COMPACT_ATOMS: atom_id res chain seq x y z
N MET A 1 2.82 33.99 -22.77
CA MET A 1 1.91 35.02 -22.23
C MET A 1 1.86 34.81 -20.72
N SER A 2 2.33 35.76 -19.90
CA SER A 2 2.22 35.72 -18.45
C SER A 2 0.74 35.87 -18.10
N ALA A 3 0.15 34.85 -17.49
CA ALA A 3 -1.22 34.94 -16.98
C ALA A 3 -1.28 36.09 -15.95
N ALA A 4 -2.26 36.95 -16.03
CA ALA A 4 -2.43 38.04 -15.08
C ALA A 4 -2.63 37.47 -13.67
N ILE A 5 -1.81 37.90 -12.70
CA ILE A 5 -1.91 37.49 -11.32
C ILE A 5 -3.23 37.99 -10.74
N ARG A 6 -3.99 37.13 -10.10
CA ARG A 6 -5.26 37.45 -9.42
C ARG A 6 -5.05 38.59 -8.42
N ALA A 7 -5.99 39.53 -8.32
CA ALA A 7 -5.96 40.57 -7.30
C ALA A 7 -5.84 39.98 -5.88
N GLY A 8 -4.95 40.57 -5.06
CA GLY A 8 -4.67 40.08 -3.70
C GLY A 8 -3.64 38.94 -3.61
N TYR A 9 -3.04 38.55 -4.76
CA TYR A 9 -1.99 37.53 -4.82
C TYR A 9 -0.67 38.11 -5.32
N LYS A 10 0.45 37.45 -5.06
CA LYS A 10 1.79 37.83 -5.52
C LYS A 10 2.55 36.65 -6.07
N GLN A 11 3.45 36.91 -7.02
CA GLN A 11 4.38 35.88 -7.54
C GLN A 11 5.57 35.73 -6.61
N THR A 12 5.95 34.48 -6.38
CA THR A 12 7.16 34.12 -5.62
C THR A 12 7.92 33.00 -6.34
N GLU A 13 9.06 32.60 -5.82
CA GLU A 13 9.86 31.47 -6.35
C GLU A 13 9.16 30.10 -6.22
N VAL A 14 8.18 29.98 -5.33
CA VAL A 14 7.37 28.75 -5.13
C VAL A 14 6.04 28.81 -5.89
N GLY A 15 5.75 29.90 -6.60
CA GLY A 15 4.52 30.13 -7.35
C GLY A 15 3.73 31.34 -6.86
N VAL A 16 2.45 31.40 -7.23
CA VAL A 16 1.53 32.47 -6.85
C VAL A 16 0.92 32.14 -5.47
N ILE A 17 1.05 33.09 -4.54
CA ILE A 17 0.52 32.95 -3.17
C ILE A 17 -0.28 34.21 -2.78
N PRO A 18 -1.15 34.15 -1.75
CA PRO A 18 -1.82 35.35 -1.21
C PRO A 18 -0.83 36.45 -0.82
N GLY A 19 -1.23 37.68 -1.01
CA GLY A 19 -0.36 38.85 -0.79
C GLY A 19 0.12 39.01 0.66
N ASP A 20 -0.68 38.58 1.62
CA ASP A 20 -0.38 38.56 3.06
C ASP A 20 0.47 37.39 3.52
N TRP A 21 0.64 36.34 2.71
CA TRP A 21 1.51 35.22 3.02
C TRP A 21 2.97 35.57 2.77
N ARG A 22 3.88 34.95 3.50
CA ARG A 22 5.32 35.12 3.34
C ARG A 22 5.94 33.92 2.63
N CYS A 23 6.97 34.15 1.85
CA CYS A 23 7.86 33.10 1.33
C CYS A 23 9.23 33.33 1.97
N LEU A 24 9.67 32.36 2.76
CA LEU A 24 10.85 32.47 3.62
C LEU A 24 11.73 31.23 3.47
N PRO A 25 13.06 31.37 3.56
CA PRO A 25 13.94 30.21 3.67
C PRO A 25 13.68 29.44 5.00
N LEU A 26 13.80 28.12 4.98
CA LEU A 26 13.52 27.28 6.16
C LEU A 26 14.27 27.72 7.41
N MET A 27 15.48 28.26 7.27
CA MET A 27 16.25 28.73 8.41
C MET A 27 15.57 29.89 9.18
N GLU A 28 14.71 30.66 8.55
CA GLU A 28 13.95 31.74 9.19
C GLU A 28 12.69 31.24 9.92
N LEU A 29 12.26 30.01 9.64
CA LEU A 29 11.14 29.34 10.30
C LEU A 29 11.58 28.58 11.55
N THR A 30 12.91 28.42 11.72
CA THR A 30 13.48 27.63 12.83
C THR A 30 14.02 28.51 13.95
N ASP A 31 14.16 27.94 15.13
CA ASP A 31 14.77 28.57 16.30
C ASP A 31 16.28 28.85 16.02
N PRO A 32 16.72 30.09 16.02
CA PRO A 32 18.12 30.42 15.74
C PRO A 32 19.12 29.83 16.77
N THR A 33 18.65 29.49 17.98
CA THR A 33 19.47 28.83 19.01
C THR A 33 19.63 27.32 18.76
N ARG A 34 18.80 26.75 17.91
CA ARG A 34 18.81 25.34 17.51
C ARG A 34 18.79 25.22 15.97
N PRO A 35 19.88 25.59 15.30
CA PRO A 35 19.92 25.68 13.84
C PRO A 35 19.76 24.32 13.19
N ILE A 36 19.20 24.30 11.97
CA ILE A 36 19.05 23.10 11.15
C ILE A 36 20.39 22.37 11.05
N GLY A 37 20.40 21.10 11.42
CA GLY A 37 21.59 20.27 11.43
C GLY A 37 21.24 18.78 11.41
N TYR A 38 22.19 17.96 10.98
CA TYR A 38 22.06 16.50 11.02
C TYR A 38 22.55 15.94 12.38
N GLY A 39 22.10 14.72 12.68
CA GLY A 39 22.42 14.05 13.93
C GLY A 39 23.77 13.31 13.94
N ILE A 40 23.83 12.27 14.73
CA ILE A 40 25.03 11.49 15.06
C ILE A 40 25.58 10.80 13.78
N VAL A 41 26.90 11.00 13.54
CA VAL A 41 27.57 10.38 12.38
C VAL A 41 27.85 8.89 12.62
N GLN A 42 28.30 8.54 13.82
CA GLN A 42 28.60 7.16 14.23
C GLN A 42 27.93 6.90 15.59
N THR A 43 26.87 6.11 15.57
CA THR A 43 26.06 5.80 16.76
C THR A 43 26.74 4.82 17.72
N GLY A 44 27.85 4.21 17.30
CA GLY A 44 28.49 3.16 18.09
C GLY A 44 27.66 1.86 18.13
N LYS A 45 27.98 1.00 19.08
CA LYS A 45 27.20 -0.21 19.35
C LYS A 45 25.93 0.14 20.09
N ALA A 46 24.83 -0.47 19.69
CA ALA A 46 23.57 -0.33 20.41
C ALA A 46 23.72 -0.86 21.85
N ILE A 47 23.20 -0.13 22.80
CA ILE A 47 23.22 -0.48 24.22
C ILE A 47 21.80 -0.57 24.78
N ARG A 48 21.59 -1.51 25.70
CA ARG A 48 20.30 -1.62 26.40
C ARG A 48 20.05 -0.35 27.23
N ASN A 49 18.86 0.22 27.09
CA ASN A 49 18.44 1.45 27.77
C ASN A 49 19.28 2.71 27.42
N GLY A 50 19.92 2.73 26.23
CA GLY A 50 20.62 3.92 25.74
C GLY A 50 19.68 4.95 25.17
N VAL A 51 20.26 6.08 24.71
CA VAL A 51 19.50 7.15 24.07
C VAL A 51 18.99 6.67 22.70
N LYS A 52 17.69 6.74 22.48
CA LYS A 52 17.05 6.38 21.19
C LYS A 52 17.56 7.29 20.08
N CYS A 53 17.76 6.73 18.89
CA CYS A 53 18.22 7.46 17.70
C CYS A 53 17.36 7.16 16.50
N VAL A 54 16.77 8.20 15.90
CA VAL A 54 15.93 8.12 14.71
C VAL A 54 16.80 8.00 13.46
N ARG A 55 16.52 6.97 12.64
CA ARG A 55 17.11 6.75 11.33
C ARG A 55 16.09 7.07 10.24
N VAL A 56 16.56 7.23 9.02
CA VAL A 56 15.70 7.44 7.85
C VAL A 56 14.69 6.28 7.65
N VAL A 57 15.12 5.04 7.93
CA VAL A 57 14.26 3.85 7.77
C VAL A 57 13.11 3.79 8.79
N ASP A 58 13.27 4.47 9.93
CA ASP A 58 12.29 4.53 11.00
C ASP A 58 11.15 5.54 10.70
N MET A 59 11.34 6.40 9.69
CA MET A 59 10.35 7.40 9.27
C MET A 59 9.41 6.78 8.23
N ILE A 60 8.19 6.44 8.63
CA ILE A 60 7.18 5.80 7.80
C ILE A 60 5.91 6.62 7.85
N ASP A 61 5.47 7.14 6.71
CA ASP A 61 4.22 7.90 6.52
C ASP A 61 4.02 9.03 7.56
N GLY A 62 5.11 9.75 7.87
CA GLY A 62 5.10 10.85 8.84
C GLY A 62 5.08 10.41 10.30
N GLN A 63 5.21 9.12 10.57
CA GLN A 63 5.23 8.50 11.90
C GLN A 63 6.61 7.91 12.21
N ILE A 64 6.93 7.81 13.50
CA ILE A 64 8.13 7.14 14.00
C ILE A 64 7.70 6.24 15.15
N ASP A 65 7.95 4.94 15.03
CA ASP A 65 7.69 3.99 16.11
C ASP A 65 8.88 4.02 17.11
N PRO A 66 8.67 4.45 18.35
CA PRO A 66 9.73 4.57 19.34
C PRO A 66 10.34 3.22 19.75
N ASP A 67 9.63 2.11 19.55
CA ASP A 67 10.08 0.77 19.98
C ASP A 67 11.03 0.11 18.97
N LEU A 68 11.08 0.63 17.73
CA LEU A 68 11.93 0.13 16.66
C LEU A 68 13.26 0.88 16.52
N LEU A 69 13.49 1.93 17.35
CA LEU A 69 14.66 2.77 17.25
C LEU A 69 15.93 2.08 17.75
N ILE A 70 17.05 2.37 17.09
CA ILE A 70 18.37 2.02 17.63
C ILE A 70 18.72 2.91 18.82
N THR A 71 19.71 2.50 19.59
CA THR A 71 20.19 3.24 20.74
C THR A 71 21.68 3.58 20.61
N THR A 72 22.11 4.62 21.31
CA THR A 72 23.52 5.04 21.47
C THR A 72 23.82 5.32 22.94
N THR A 73 25.08 5.56 23.26
CA THR A 73 25.48 5.96 24.62
C THR A 73 25.09 7.41 24.92
N GLU A 74 24.91 7.73 26.19
CA GLU A 74 24.66 9.11 26.61
C GLU A 74 25.80 10.04 26.22
N GLU A 75 27.06 9.58 26.31
CA GLU A 75 28.26 10.34 25.94
C GLU A 75 28.24 10.74 24.45
N ILE A 76 27.96 9.75 23.55
CA ILE A 76 27.82 10.02 22.10
C ILE A 76 26.67 10.98 21.85
N SER A 77 25.52 10.76 22.47
CA SER A 77 24.35 11.62 22.31
C SER A 77 24.65 13.06 22.83
N PHE A 78 25.31 13.19 23.92
CA PHE A 78 25.70 14.50 24.49
C PHE A 78 26.66 15.28 23.58
N ALA A 79 27.59 14.61 22.89
CA ALA A 79 28.42 15.24 21.87
C ALA A 79 27.62 15.86 20.74
N TYR A 80 26.39 15.34 20.49
CA TYR A 80 25.41 15.84 19.51
C TYR A 80 24.19 16.50 20.19
N LYS A 81 24.34 17.13 21.34
CA LYS A 81 23.25 17.76 22.12
C LYS A 81 22.40 18.77 21.33
N ARG A 82 22.93 19.32 20.22
CA ARG A 82 22.21 20.26 19.35
C ARG A 82 21.05 19.63 18.62
N THR A 83 21.07 18.30 18.43
CA THR A 83 20.06 17.53 17.74
C THR A 83 19.24 16.63 18.68
N LEU A 84 19.34 16.84 20.00
CA LEU A 84 18.40 16.25 20.95
C LEU A 84 17.00 16.75 20.65
N LEU A 85 16.08 15.82 20.48
CA LEU A 85 14.71 16.06 20.05
C LEU A 85 13.86 16.59 21.21
N ARG A 86 12.94 17.49 20.87
CA ARG A 86 11.87 17.98 21.74
C ARG A 86 10.53 17.71 21.06
N GLU A 87 9.50 17.60 21.84
CA GLU A 87 8.14 17.59 21.32
C GLU A 87 7.90 18.79 20.39
N GLY A 88 7.27 18.54 19.25
CA GLY A 88 6.98 19.54 18.24
C GLY A 88 8.15 19.87 17.30
N ASP A 89 9.35 19.33 17.50
CA ASP A 89 10.41 19.42 16.49
C ASP A 89 9.97 18.70 15.21
N VAL A 90 10.38 19.22 14.06
CA VAL A 90 10.21 18.54 12.77
C VAL A 90 11.52 17.90 12.37
N VAL A 91 11.47 16.68 11.85
CA VAL A 91 12.64 15.99 11.32
C VAL A 91 12.43 15.65 9.85
N ILE A 92 13.51 15.73 9.07
CA ILE A 92 13.47 15.46 7.62
C ILE A 92 14.61 14.56 7.21
N ALA A 93 14.31 13.57 6.37
CA ALA A 93 15.30 12.67 5.79
C ALA A 93 16.12 13.37 4.71
N LEU A 94 17.46 13.34 4.86
CA LEU A 94 18.40 13.97 3.94
C LEU A 94 18.83 13.05 2.79
N ARG A 95 18.69 11.72 2.95
CA ARG A 95 19.10 10.69 2.00
C ARG A 95 18.19 9.46 2.12
N GLY A 96 18.28 8.53 1.17
CA GLY A 96 17.40 7.34 1.11
C GLY A 96 15.97 7.71 0.81
N LYS A 97 15.10 7.85 1.80
CA LYS A 97 13.74 8.38 1.67
C LYS A 97 13.74 9.91 1.71
N ILE A 98 14.49 10.56 0.82
CA ILE A 98 14.70 12.01 0.84
C ILE A 98 13.37 12.77 0.93
N GLY A 99 13.30 13.75 1.83
CA GLY A 99 12.10 14.56 2.02
C GLY A 99 10.99 13.85 2.83
N ALA A 100 11.22 12.64 3.37
CA ALA A 100 10.32 12.11 4.39
C ALA A 100 10.40 13.00 5.64
N VAL A 101 9.24 13.41 6.16
CA VAL A 101 9.09 14.35 7.27
C VAL A 101 8.27 13.73 8.37
N ALA A 102 8.63 14.02 9.62
CA ALA A 102 7.81 13.65 10.79
C ALA A 102 7.86 14.76 11.85
N VAL A 103 6.77 14.90 12.61
CA VAL A 103 6.72 15.76 13.81
C VAL A 103 6.98 14.90 15.03
N ILE A 104 7.89 15.35 15.89
CA ILE A 104 8.30 14.62 17.08
C ILE A 104 7.20 14.65 18.14
N GLN A 105 6.75 13.46 18.52
CA GLN A 105 5.76 13.25 19.57
C GLN A 105 6.41 13.24 20.96
N PRO A 106 5.65 13.40 22.05
CA PRO A 106 6.18 13.47 23.42
C PRO A 106 7.05 12.29 23.83
N ASP A 107 6.74 11.08 23.36
CA ASP A 107 7.46 9.82 23.65
C ASP A 107 8.84 9.70 22.99
N LEU A 108 9.12 10.59 22.03
CA LEU A 108 10.41 10.72 21.35
C LEU A 108 11.26 11.90 21.90
N ALA A 109 10.74 12.66 22.85
CA ALA A 109 11.52 13.72 23.50
C ALA A 109 12.76 13.14 24.20
N GLY A 110 13.91 13.76 24.01
CA GLY A 110 15.20 13.27 24.51
C GLY A 110 15.91 12.26 23.61
N ALA A 111 15.26 11.74 22.55
CA ALA A 111 15.94 10.97 21.52
C ALA A 111 16.89 11.87 20.70
N ASN A 112 17.79 11.25 19.93
CA ASN A 112 18.66 11.96 19.00
C ASN A 112 18.42 11.49 17.55
N LEU A 113 19.14 12.05 16.61
CA LEU A 113 19.05 11.73 15.18
C LEU A 113 20.33 11.04 14.72
N THR A 114 20.24 10.28 13.65
CA THR A 114 21.42 9.84 12.89
C THR A 114 21.75 10.82 11.77
N ARG A 115 22.95 10.72 11.19
CA ARG A 115 23.46 11.59 10.11
C ARG A 115 22.50 11.73 8.90
N GLY A 116 21.64 10.72 8.66
CA GLY A 116 20.72 10.75 7.53
C GLY A 116 19.46 11.61 7.74
N VAL A 117 19.28 12.14 8.95
CA VAL A 117 18.09 12.91 9.33
C VAL A 117 18.53 14.28 9.86
N ALA A 118 17.83 15.33 9.46
CA ALA A 118 18.04 16.68 9.97
C ALA A 118 16.92 17.10 10.92
N LEU A 119 17.30 17.89 11.93
CA LEU A 119 16.42 18.60 12.84
C LEU A 119 16.00 19.94 12.24
N LEU A 120 14.71 20.24 12.30
CA LEU A 120 14.13 21.56 12.14
C LEU A 120 13.38 21.90 13.44
N SER A 121 14.01 22.64 14.32
CA SER A 121 13.35 23.12 15.54
C SER A 121 12.54 24.37 15.20
N ILE A 122 11.23 24.25 15.20
CA ILE A 122 10.35 25.32 14.69
C ILE A 122 10.22 26.43 15.72
N SER A 123 10.34 27.68 15.28
CA SER A 123 10.18 28.83 16.15
C SER A 123 8.70 29.03 16.57
N ARG A 124 8.46 29.67 17.71
CA ARG A 124 7.11 29.85 18.28
C ARG A 124 6.12 30.59 17.38
N ASN A 125 6.61 31.28 16.35
CA ASN A 125 5.80 32.04 15.39
C ASN A 125 5.32 31.17 14.22
N PHE A 126 5.67 29.89 14.20
CA PHE A 126 5.30 28.96 13.14
C PHE A 126 4.75 27.66 13.73
N ASP A 127 3.95 26.95 12.95
CA ASP A 127 3.33 25.69 13.33
C ASP A 127 4.08 24.49 12.70
N SER A 128 4.48 23.55 13.54
CA SER A 128 5.23 22.35 13.12
C SER A 128 4.40 21.42 12.24
N GLY A 129 3.11 21.28 12.55
CA GLY A 129 2.19 20.46 11.77
C GLY A 129 2.01 21.05 10.36
N TYR A 130 1.82 22.37 10.26
CA TYR A 130 1.74 23.07 8.98
C TYR A 130 3.02 22.86 8.14
N LEU A 131 4.19 23.08 8.74
CA LEU A 131 5.45 22.90 8.01
C LEU A 131 5.66 21.45 7.55
N SER A 132 5.30 20.48 8.38
CA SER A 132 5.36 19.07 8.00
C SER A 132 4.47 18.78 6.79
N GLN A 133 3.24 19.28 6.77
CA GLN A 133 2.33 19.15 5.62
C GLN A 133 2.87 19.87 4.38
N TYR A 134 3.42 21.09 4.54
CA TYR A 134 4.00 21.82 3.42
C TYR A 134 5.19 21.08 2.79
N LEU A 135 6.14 20.60 3.58
CA LEU A 135 7.30 19.85 3.10
C LEU A 135 6.90 18.52 2.44
N SER A 136 5.80 17.90 2.88
CA SER A 136 5.25 16.67 2.32
C SER A 136 4.41 16.90 1.04
N SER A 137 4.07 18.15 0.73
CA SER A 137 3.28 18.53 -0.46
C SER A 137 4.08 18.37 -1.76
N SER A 138 3.40 18.43 -2.89
CA SER A 138 4.05 18.46 -4.20
C SER A 138 5.01 19.64 -4.36
N ALA A 139 4.63 20.82 -3.85
CA ALA A 139 5.49 22.01 -3.87
C ALA A 139 6.76 21.83 -3.03
N GLY A 140 6.63 21.33 -1.80
CA GLY A 140 7.76 21.03 -0.93
C GLY A 140 8.69 19.97 -1.50
N LYS A 141 8.13 18.86 -2.01
CA LYS A 141 8.89 17.80 -2.67
C LYS A 141 9.66 18.31 -3.89
N SER A 142 9.00 19.06 -4.76
CA SER A 142 9.65 19.64 -5.95
C SER A 142 10.77 20.63 -5.56
N ALA A 143 10.59 21.41 -4.47
CA ALA A 143 11.62 22.28 -3.97
C ALA A 143 12.84 21.48 -3.44
N ILE A 144 12.60 20.37 -2.74
CA ILE A 144 13.66 19.46 -2.27
C ILE A 144 14.38 18.83 -3.46
N GLU A 145 13.67 18.28 -4.44
CA GLU A 145 14.22 17.62 -5.63
C GLU A 145 15.14 18.53 -6.44
N ARG A 146 14.79 19.81 -6.60
CA ARG A 146 15.65 20.79 -7.30
C ARG A 146 16.96 21.08 -6.58
N ASN A 147 17.09 20.72 -5.31
CA ASN A 147 18.25 20.97 -4.47
C ASN A 147 19.04 19.71 -4.11
N LEU A 148 18.79 18.60 -4.78
CA LEU A 148 19.50 17.35 -4.58
C LEU A 148 20.89 17.40 -5.20
N ASN A 149 21.87 16.82 -4.52
CA ASN A 149 23.22 16.57 -5.02
C ASN A 149 23.46 15.07 -5.16
N GLY A 150 24.33 14.70 -6.09
CA GLY A 150 24.76 13.32 -6.35
C GLY A 150 23.94 12.63 -7.42
N SER A 151 24.60 11.81 -8.25
CA SER A 151 23.95 11.03 -9.33
C SER A 151 23.56 9.62 -8.88
N ALA A 152 24.40 8.96 -8.10
CA ALA A 152 24.16 7.58 -7.64
C ALA A 152 23.60 7.51 -6.21
N LEU A 153 24.05 8.39 -5.31
CA LEU A 153 23.57 8.53 -3.95
C LEU A 153 23.12 9.99 -3.74
N GLN A 154 21.86 10.22 -4.01
CA GLN A 154 21.26 11.53 -3.86
C GLN A 154 21.12 11.90 -2.38
N GLU A 155 21.45 13.16 -2.06
CA GLU A 155 21.19 13.76 -0.75
C GLU A 155 20.88 15.25 -0.90
N ILE A 156 20.16 15.79 0.08
CA ILE A 156 20.01 17.25 0.21
C ILE A 156 21.05 17.78 1.22
N PRO A 157 21.98 18.65 0.80
CA PRO A 157 22.93 19.28 1.71
C PRO A 157 22.24 20.18 2.72
N ILE A 158 22.72 20.23 3.96
CA ILE A 158 22.17 21.12 5.00
C ILE A 158 22.15 22.59 4.56
N ALA A 159 23.16 23.05 3.82
CA ALA A 159 23.21 24.42 3.32
C ALA A 159 22.08 24.70 2.31
N ALA A 160 21.72 23.74 1.46
CA ALA A 160 20.58 23.82 0.54
C ALA A 160 19.26 23.77 1.30
N LEU A 161 19.12 22.82 2.25
CA LEU A 161 17.93 22.68 3.09
C LEU A 161 17.63 23.99 3.85
N ARG A 162 18.65 24.66 4.41
CA ARG A 162 18.47 25.94 5.11
C ARG A 162 17.88 27.04 4.23
N LYS A 163 18.22 27.06 2.96
CA LYS A 163 17.75 28.03 1.97
C LYS A 163 16.47 27.62 1.26
N LEU A 164 15.96 26.41 1.50
CA LEU A 164 14.76 25.90 0.85
C LEU A 164 13.59 26.86 1.12
N PRO A 165 12.91 27.42 0.09
CA PRO A 165 11.80 28.32 0.30
C PRO A 165 10.58 27.60 0.83
N ALA A 166 9.95 28.17 1.83
CA ALA A 166 8.69 27.69 2.38
C ALA A 166 7.67 28.84 2.48
N VAL A 167 6.44 28.52 2.19
CA VAL A 167 5.31 29.46 2.30
C VAL A 167 4.85 29.47 3.76
N ALA A 168 4.61 30.67 4.28
CA ALA A 168 4.20 30.89 5.65
C ALA A 168 2.98 31.82 5.70
N PRO A 169 1.77 31.26 5.84
CA PRO A 169 0.57 32.02 6.21
C PRO A 169 0.70 32.69 7.58
N PRO A 170 -0.23 33.57 7.97
CA PRO A 170 -0.39 33.99 9.37
C PRO A 170 -0.56 32.78 10.28
N LEU A 171 0.00 32.84 11.51
CA LEU A 171 0.02 31.68 12.43
C LEU A 171 -1.38 31.06 12.72
N PRO A 172 -2.47 31.83 12.87
CA PRO A 172 -3.80 31.23 13.01
C PRO A 172 -4.21 30.35 11.81
N GLU A 173 -3.88 30.79 10.61
CA GLU A 173 -4.18 30.02 9.39
C GLU A 173 -3.27 28.79 9.25
N GLN A 174 -1.98 28.89 9.61
CA GLN A 174 -1.10 27.70 9.69
C GLN A 174 -1.72 26.61 10.59
N ARG A 175 -2.19 26.99 11.75
CA ARG A 175 -2.84 26.07 12.70
C ARG A 175 -4.14 25.47 12.14
N ALA A 176 -4.98 26.30 11.52
CA ALA A 176 -6.22 25.82 10.89
C ALA A 176 -5.94 24.81 9.78
N ILE A 177 -4.95 25.08 8.91
CA ILE A 177 -4.53 24.15 7.87
C ILE A 177 -3.93 22.88 8.46
N ALA A 178 -3.05 23.00 9.48
CA ALA A 178 -2.44 21.84 10.15
C ALA A 178 -3.50 20.91 10.78
N VAL A 179 -4.49 21.49 11.45
CA VAL A 179 -5.61 20.72 12.04
C VAL A 179 -6.42 20.02 10.94
N ALA A 180 -6.84 20.75 9.90
CA ALA A 180 -7.66 20.19 8.84
C ALA A 180 -6.98 19.02 8.11
N LEU A 181 -5.68 19.16 7.78
CA LEU A 181 -4.92 18.08 7.13
C LEU A 181 -4.55 16.96 8.11
N GLY A 182 -4.28 17.30 9.37
CA GLY A 182 -3.99 16.33 10.43
C GLY A 182 -5.19 15.43 10.76
N ASP A 183 -6.40 15.97 10.75
CA ASP A 183 -7.62 15.17 10.95
C ASP A 183 -7.82 14.14 9.83
N VAL A 184 -7.48 14.51 8.59
CA VAL A 184 -7.52 13.58 7.46
C VAL A 184 -6.44 12.50 7.60
N ASP A 185 -5.23 12.85 8.07
CA ASP A 185 -4.17 11.87 8.36
C ASP A 185 -4.59 10.89 9.45
N ALA A 186 -5.19 11.38 10.52
CA ALA A 186 -5.71 10.54 11.60
C ALA A 186 -6.83 9.59 11.08
N LEU A 187 -7.69 10.07 10.18
CA LEU A 187 -8.71 9.22 9.54
C LEU A 187 -8.06 8.13 8.67
N LEU A 188 -7.06 8.48 7.86
CA LEU A 188 -6.32 7.53 7.01
C LEU A 188 -5.64 6.45 7.86
N ALA A 189 -4.95 6.82 8.92
CA ALA A 189 -4.29 5.88 9.83
C ALA A 189 -5.30 4.92 10.48
N ARG A 190 -6.48 5.42 10.91
CA ARG A 190 -7.56 4.58 11.46
C ARG A 190 -8.13 3.62 10.41
N LEU A 191 -8.30 4.07 9.16
CA LEU A 191 -8.76 3.21 8.07
C LEU A 191 -7.75 2.10 7.77
N ASP A 192 -6.44 2.41 7.70
CA ASP A 192 -5.39 1.42 7.45
C ASP A 192 -5.32 0.38 8.58
N ALA A 193 -5.39 0.80 9.84
CA ALA A 193 -5.44 -0.11 10.99
C ALA A 193 -6.70 -0.99 10.97
N PHE A 194 -7.86 -0.43 10.60
CA PHE A 194 -9.10 -1.17 10.52
C PHE A 194 -9.10 -2.20 9.38
N ILE A 195 -8.56 -1.83 8.20
CA ILE A 195 -8.37 -2.74 7.06
C ILE A 195 -7.44 -3.90 7.46
N ALA A 196 -6.31 -3.61 8.12
CA ALA A 196 -5.40 -4.65 8.60
C ALA A 196 -6.11 -5.64 9.53
N LYS A 197 -6.83 -5.13 10.55
CA LYS A 197 -7.63 -5.95 11.47
C LYS A 197 -8.68 -6.81 10.74
N LYS A 198 -9.37 -6.24 9.75
CA LYS A 198 -10.38 -6.98 8.96
C LYS A 198 -9.75 -8.08 8.11
N ARG A 199 -8.55 -7.85 7.55
CA ARG A 199 -7.79 -8.88 6.82
C ARG A 199 -7.39 -10.04 7.73
N ASP A 200 -6.91 -9.75 8.94
CA ASP A 200 -6.56 -10.76 9.94
C ASP A 200 -7.79 -11.58 10.36
N LEU A 201 -8.93 -10.92 10.61
CA LEU A 201 -10.18 -11.59 10.91
C LEU A 201 -10.65 -12.50 9.77
N LYS A 202 -10.55 -12.04 8.52
CA LYS A 202 -10.88 -12.87 7.35
C LYS A 202 -9.95 -14.09 7.27
N GLN A 203 -8.65 -13.90 7.46
CA GLN A 203 -7.69 -15.00 7.43
C GLN A 203 -7.99 -16.04 8.52
N ALA A 204 -8.33 -15.61 9.74
CA ALA A 204 -8.74 -16.50 10.82
C ALA A 204 -10.04 -17.23 10.49
N ALA A 205 -11.05 -16.53 9.96
CA ALA A 205 -12.32 -17.14 9.53
C ALA A 205 -12.11 -18.18 8.43
N MET A 206 -11.28 -17.87 7.43
CA MET A 206 -10.90 -18.84 6.38
C MET A 206 -10.25 -20.09 6.98
N GLN A 207 -9.34 -19.93 7.91
CA GLN A 207 -8.68 -21.08 8.55
C GLN A 207 -9.68 -21.95 9.31
N GLN A 208 -10.60 -21.37 10.02
CA GLN A 208 -11.59 -22.09 10.83
C GLN A 208 -12.70 -22.72 9.97
N LEU A 209 -13.30 -21.94 9.08
CA LEU A 209 -14.47 -22.35 8.30
C LEU A 209 -14.12 -23.33 7.16
N LEU A 210 -12.99 -23.11 6.45
CA LEU A 210 -12.60 -23.98 5.33
C LEU A 210 -11.95 -25.31 5.77
N THR A 211 -11.66 -25.47 7.05
CA THR A 211 -11.15 -26.72 7.62
C THR A 211 -12.18 -27.48 8.45
N GLY A 212 -13.33 -26.86 8.73
CA GLY A 212 -14.37 -27.42 9.59
C GLY A 212 -14.01 -27.40 11.09
N GLN A 213 -12.94 -26.68 11.49
CA GLN A 213 -12.61 -26.48 12.91
C GLN A 213 -13.73 -25.74 13.65
N THR A 214 -14.33 -24.77 12.99
CA THR A 214 -15.55 -24.09 13.45
C THR A 214 -16.62 -24.25 12.39
N ARG A 215 -17.84 -24.63 12.83
CA ARG A 215 -19.01 -24.77 11.96
C ARG A 215 -19.93 -23.55 12.12
N LEU A 216 -20.55 -23.14 11.04
CA LEU A 216 -21.59 -22.11 11.11
C LEU A 216 -22.80 -22.65 11.89
N PRO A 217 -23.56 -21.79 12.57
CA PRO A 217 -24.77 -22.20 13.28
C PRO A 217 -25.75 -22.95 12.36
N GLY A 218 -26.31 -24.06 12.86
CA GLY A 218 -27.24 -24.89 12.09
C GLY A 218 -26.61 -25.97 11.21
N PHE A 219 -25.28 -26.04 11.15
CA PHE A 219 -24.57 -27.11 10.41
C PHE A 219 -23.86 -28.07 11.36
N SER A 220 -24.00 -29.35 11.07
CA SER A 220 -23.43 -30.46 11.85
C SER A 220 -23.09 -31.64 10.92
N GLY A 221 -22.51 -32.71 11.48
CA GLY A 221 -22.10 -33.89 10.73
C GLY A 221 -20.68 -33.80 10.16
N GLU A 222 -20.19 -34.92 9.64
CA GLU A 222 -18.84 -35.01 9.10
C GLU A 222 -18.76 -34.50 7.67
N TRP A 223 -17.62 -33.91 7.30
CA TRP A 223 -17.34 -33.53 5.92
C TRP A 223 -16.80 -34.74 5.15
N GLU A 224 -17.26 -34.87 3.91
CA GLU A 224 -16.76 -35.91 3.03
C GLU A 224 -15.37 -35.54 2.48
N VAL A 225 -14.49 -36.53 2.33
CA VAL A 225 -13.23 -36.36 1.61
C VAL A 225 -13.48 -36.74 0.15
N LYS A 226 -13.33 -35.78 -0.75
CA LYS A 226 -13.47 -35.99 -2.19
C LYS A 226 -12.20 -35.59 -2.93
N ARG A 227 -11.95 -36.19 -4.08
CA ARG A 227 -10.88 -35.73 -4.97
C ARG A 227 -11.37 -34.52 -5.73
N LEU A 228 -10.45 -33.58 -5.98
CA LEU A 228 -10.77 -32.37 -6.74
C LEU A 228 -11.40 -32.70 -8.11
N GLY A 229 -10.90 -33.73 -8.78
CA GLY A 229 -11.45 -34.17 -10.08
C GLY A 229 -12.91 -34.61 -10.03
N ASP A 230 -13.38 -35.13 -8.89
CA ASP A 230 -14.74 -35.66 -8.73
C ASP A 230 -15.78 -34.56 -8.51
N ILE A 231 -15.35 -33.36 -8.13
CA ILE A 231 -16.19 -32.20 -7.89
C ILE A 231 -16.15 -31.15 -9.02
N LEU A 232 -15.44 -31.46 -10.11
CA LEU A 232 -15.34 -30.61 -11.28
C LEU A 232 -16.08 -31.21 -12.48
N SER A 233 -16.89 -30.41 -13.14
CA SER A 233 -17.48 -30.74 -14.44
C SER A 233 -16.51 -30.51 -15.59
N ARG A 234 -15.56 -29.58 -15.44
CA ARG A 234 -14.55 -29.26 -16.45
C ARG A 234 -13.22 -28.86 -15.78
N MET A 235 -12.13 -29.46 -16.26
CA MET A 235 -10.76 -29.00 -16.04
C MET A 235 -10.03 -29.06 -17.37
N ALA A 236 -9.70 -27.90 -17.94
CA ALA A 236 -9.14 -27.83 -19.29
C ALA A 236 -8.18 -26.64 -19.44
N ASN A 237 -7.24 -26.79 -20.36
CA ASN A 237 -6.43 -25.68 -20.88
C ASN A 237 -7.27 -24.77 -21.78
N GLY A 238 -6.86 -23.52 -21.90
CA GLY A 238 -7.48 -22.55 -22.78
C GLY A 238 -7.05 -22.66 -24.24
N ALA A 239 -7.58 -21.74 -25.03
CA ALA A 239 -7.31 -21.65 -26.46
C ALA A 239 -5.87 -21.22 -26.76
N VAL A 240 -5.29 -21.83 -27.77
CA VAL A 240 -4.22 -21.22 -28.56
C VAL A 240 -4.88 -20.25 -29.52
N TYR A 241 -4.44 -19.01 -29.55
CA TYR A 241 -5.10 -17.96 -30.35
C TYR A 241 -4.07 -17.12 -31.11
N LYS A 242 -4.54 -16.44 -32.15
CA LYS A 242 -3.74 -15.42 -32.84
C LYS A 242 -3.97 -14.08 -32.14
N PRO A 243 -2.93 -13.45 -31.62
CA PRO A 243 -3.07 -12.12 -31.03
C PRO A 243 -3.35 -11.08 -32.11
N THR A 244 -4.16 -10.07 -31.77
CA THR A 244 -4.40 -8.90 -32.62
C THR A 244 -4.17 -7.63 -31.82
N ASN A 245 -3.75 -6.55 -32.51
CA ASN A 245 -3.63 -5.21 -31.93
C ASN A 245 -4.85 -4.35 -32.29
N SER A 246 -5.84 -4.91 -32.99
CA SER A 246 -7.09 -4.28 -33.36
C SER A 246 -8.23 -4.78 -32.45
N PHE A 247 -9.49 -4.47 -32.84
CA PHE A 247 -10.67 -4.98 -32.16
C PHE A 247 -10.71 -6.52 -32.21
N GLY A 248 -11.09 -7.14 -31.08
CA GLY A 248 -11.18 -8.58 -30.97
C GLY A 248 -11.70 -9.03 -29.60
N LEU A 249 -11.69 -10.34 -29.36
CA LEU A 249 -12.18 -10.94 -28.12
C LEU A 249 -11.14 -10.81 -27.01
N GLN A 250 -11.56 -10.39 -25.83
CA GLN A 250 -10.68 -10.38 -24.65
C GLN A 250 -10.39 -11.80 -24.19
N ILE A 251 -9.12 -12.15 -24.05
CA ILE A 251 -8.68 -13.49 -23.71
C ILE A 251 -7.70 -13.46 -22.52
N THR A 252 -7.81 -14.44 -21.64
CA THR A 252 -6.97 -14.50 -20.42
C THR A 252 -5.53 -14.85 -20.76
N ARG A 253 -4.63 -14.28 -19.97
CA ARG A 253 -3.19 -14.56 -19.91
C ARG A 253 -2.80 -14.93 -18.48
N ILE A 254 -1.56 -15.36 -18.27
CA ILE A 254 -1.05 -15.64 -16.93
C ILE A 254 -1.14 -14.39 -16.03
N GLU A 255 -0.84 -13.23 -16.60
CA GLU A 255 -0.84 -11.95 -15.91
C GLU A 255 -2.25 -11.48 -15.51
N THR A 256 -3.29 -11.95 -16.20
CA THR A 256 -4.69 -11.60 -15.93
C THR A 256 -5.11 -11.97 -14.51
N ILE A 257 -4.49 -12.99 -13.89
CA ILE A 257 -4.82 -13.45 -12.53
C ILE A 257 -3.68 -13.27 -11.52
N ALA A 258 -2.63 -12.48 -11.88
CA ALA A 258 -1.42 -12.35 -11.06
C ALA A 258 -1.71 -11.86 -9.62
N ASN A 259 -2.74 -11.05 -9.42
CA ASN A 259 -3.13 -10.49 -8.14
C ASN A 259 -4.24 -11.29 -7.41
N GLY A 260 -4.63 -12.47 -7.92
CA GLY A 260 -5.69 -13.31 -7.34
C GLY A 260 -7.11 -12.86 -7.70
N THR A 261 -7.24 -11.84 -8.53
CA THR A 261 -8.47 -11.35 -9.14
C THR A 261 -8.29 -11.25 -10.65
N ILE A 262 -9.39 -11.12 -11.40
CA ILE A 262 -9.31 -10.90 -12.84
C ILE A 262 -8.99 -9.42 -13.10
N ASP A 263 -7.84 -9.17 -13.71
CA ASP A 263 -7.41 -7.84 -14.13
C ASP A 263 -7.60 -7.70 -15.65
N TYR A 264 -8.66 -7.01 -16.05
CA TYR A 264 -9.01 -6.81 -17.46
C TYR A 264 -7.99 -5.96 -18.23
N SER A 265 -7.20 -5.14 -17.55
CA SER A 265 -6.12 -4.36 -18.16
C SER A 265 -4.93 -5.24 -18.63
N ARG A 266 -4.88 -6.49 -18.13
CA ARG A 266 -3.83 -7.47 -18.42
C ARG A 266 -4.33 -8.66 -19.23
N THR A 267 -5.44 -8.49 -19.95
CA THR A 267 -5.91 -9.48 -20.92
C THR A 267 -5.16 -9.36 -22.24
N GLY A 268 -5.21 -10.40 -23.06
CA GLY A 268 -4.86 -10.34 -24.47
C GLY A 268 -6.06 -10.02 -25.33
N THR A 269 -5.83 -9.70 -26.60
CA THR A 269 -6.87 -9.58 -27.63
C THR A 269 -6.63 -10.65 -28.68
N ALA A 270 -7.68 -11.44 -28.99
CA ALA A 270 -7.64 -12.50 -29.98
C ALA A 270 -8.52 -12.14 -31.17
N GLU A 271 -8.10 -12.57 -32.38
CA GLU A 271 -8.97 -12.52 -33.56
C GLU A 271 -10.23 -13.32 -33.29
N GLU A 272 -11.37 -12.78 -33.69
CA GLU A 272 -12.66 -13.49 -33.57
C GLU A 272 -12.64 -14.74 -34.45
N SER A 273 -13.02 -15.88 -33.86
CA SER A 273 -13.23 -17.12 -34.59
C SER A 273 -14.33 -17.95 -33.93
N PRO A 274 -15.12 -18.70 -34.70
CA PRO A 274 -16.16 -19.57 -34.15
C PRO A 274 -15.60 -20.60 -33.15
N GLU A 275 -14.35 -20.98 -33.29
CA GLU A 275 -13.69 -21.94 -32.39
C GLU A 275 -13.46 -21.38 -30.99
N LEU A 276 -13.33 -20.07 -30.85
CA LEU A 276 -13.11 -19.44 -29.56
C LEU A 276 -14.35 -19.41 -28.67
N GLU A 277 -15.56 -19.50 -29.26
CA GLU A 277 -16.82 -19.46 -28.47
C GLU A 277 -16.90 -20.58 -27.42
N ARG A 278 -16.35 -21.76 -27.70
CA ARG A 278 -16.25 -22.87 -26.73
C ARG A 278 -15.36 -22.58 -25.53
N TYR A 279 -14.52 -21.53 -25.61
CA TYR A 279 -13.60 -21.09 -24.55
C TYR A 279 -14.13 -19.89 -23.76
N LYS A 280 -15.35 -19.44 -24.05
CA LYS A 280 -16.01 -18.42 -23.25
C LYS A 280 -16.15 -18.88 -21.82
N ILE A 281 -15.71 -18.05 -20.88
CA ILE A 281 -15.85 -18.32 -19.46
C ILE A 281 -17.18 -17.81 -18.95
N ILE A 282 -17.74 -18.50 -17.97
CA ILE A 282 -19.04 -18.18 -17.36
C ILE A 282 -18.87 -17.87 -15.87
N PRO A 283 -19.79 -17.11 -15.25
CA PRO A 283 -19.75 -16.85 -13.83
C PRO A 283 -19.57 -18.12 -13.00
N GLY A 284 -18.65 -18.09 -12.04
CA GLY A 284 -18.27 -19.22 -11.21
C GLY A 284 -17.09 -20.05 -11.75
N ASP A 285 -16.61 -19.82 -12.97
CA ASP A 285 -15.39 -20.44 -13.46
C ASP A 285 -14.17 -19.92 -12.66
N ILE A 286 -13.30 -20.85 -12.26
CA ILE A 286 -12.05 -20.54 -11.57
C ILE A 286 -10.90 -20.72 -12.55
N LEU A 287 -10.08 -19.69 -12.70
CA LEU A 287 -8.84 -19.75 -13.45
C LEU A 287 -7.70 -20.10 -12.49
N PHE A 288 -6.89 -21.09 -12.85
CA PHE A 288 -5.81 -21.62 -12.02
C PHE A 288 -4.47 -21.54 -12.75
N SER A 289 -3.46 -20.96 -12.11
CA SER A 289 -2.10 -20.86 -12.63
C SER A 289 -1.34 -22.16 -12.38
N HIS A 290 -1.27 -23.03 -13.39
CA HIS A 290 -0.62 -24.34 -13.30
C HIS A 290 0.80 -24.38 -13.92
N ILE A 291 1.20 -23.33 -14.63
CA ILE A 291 2.55 -23.13 -15.20
C ILE A 291 2.96 -21.69 -14.89
N ASN A 292 3.96 -21.50 -14.04
CA ASN A 292 4.44 -20.16 -13.67
C ASN A 292 5.75 -20.25 -12.86
N SER A 293 6.27 -19.09 -12.40
CA SER A 293 7.27 -19.09 -11.33
C SER A 293 6.71 -19.66 -10.03
N LEU A 294 7.58 -20.13 -9.13
CA LEU A 294 7.16 -20.69 -7.82
C LEU A 294 6.29 -19.75 -6.97
N ASP A 295 6.47 -18.45 -7.12
CA ASP A 295 5.70 -17.45 -6.36
C ASP A 295 4.29 -17.22 -6.93
N HIS A 296 4.07 -17.62 -8.17
CA HIS A 296 2.80 -17.42 -8.86
C HIS A 296 2.04 -18.71 -9.15
N ILE A 297 2.68 -19.88 -9.03
CA ILE A 297 2.02 -21.16 -9.27
C ILE A 297 0.93 -21.41 -8.22
N GLY A 298 -0.17 -22.01 -8.62
CA GLY A 298 -1.31 -22.28 -7.75
C GLY A 298 -2.18 -21.05 -7.40
N LYS A 299 -1.88 -19.86 -7.95
CA LYS A 299 -2.78 -18.71 -7.85
C LYS A 299 -4.08 -18.97 -8.60
N VAL A 300 -5.16 -18.45 -8.07
CA VAL A 300 -6.50 -18.58 -8.65
C VAL A 300 -7.19 -17.24 -8.72
N ALA A 301 -8.12 -17.10 -9.68
CA ALA A 301 -9.12 -16.04 -9.71
C ALA A 301 -10.46 -16.65 -10.12
N ILE A 302 -11.56 -16.15 -9.56
CA ILE A 302 -12.91 -16.53 -9.93
C ILE A 302 -13.51 -15.48 -10.87
N PHE A 303 -14.24 -15.93 -11.87
CA PHE A 303 -14.92 -15.05 -12.82
C PHE A 303 -16.35 -14.81 -12.35
N ASN A 304 -16.72 -13.53 -12.20
CA ASN A 304 -18.04 -13.11 -11.71
C ASN A 304 -18.97 -12.60 -12.81
N GLY A 305 -18.48 -12.49 -14.04
CA GLY A 305 -19.32 -12.13 -15.19
C GLY A 305 -19.37 -10.63 -15.50
N GLU A 306 -18.36 -9.83 -15.08
CA GLU A 306 -18.35 -8.37 -15.29
C GLU A 306 -18.30 -7.98 -16.78
N GLN A 307 -17.50 -8.70 -17.57
CA GLN A 307 -17.35 -8.50 -19.02
C GLN A 307 -17.15 -9.84 -19.71
N ALA A 308 -17.44 -9.91 -21.01
CA ALA A 308 -17.17 -11.11 -21.79
C ALA A 308 -15.66 -11.39 -21.82
N LEU A 309 -15.27 -12.62 -21.44
CA LEU A 309 -13.89 -13.03 -21.35
C LEU A 309 -13.72 -14.46 -21.83
N PHE A 310 -12.64 -14.73 -22.54
CA PHE A 310 -12.32 -16.03 -23.13
C PHE A 310 -11.10 -16.62 -22.47
N HIS A 311 -11.06 -17.95 -22.37
CA HIS A 311 -10.01 -18.69 -21.71
C HIS A 311 -8.81 -18.91 -22.64
N GLY A 312 -7.71 -18.21 -22.40
CA GLY A 312 -6.44 -18.36 -23.11
C GLY A 312 -5.56 -19.47 -22.54
N MET A 313 -4.60 -19.91 -23.34
CA MET A 313 -3.62 -20.92 -22.93
C MET A 313 -2.82 -20.53 -21.67
N ASN A 314 -2.17 -21.52 -21.05
CA ASN A 314 -1.29 -21.37 -19.85
C ASN A 314 -2.03 -21.13 -18.51
N LEU A 315 -3.34 -21.13 -18.51
CA LEU A 315 -4.17 -21.27 -17.31
C LEU A 315 -5.00 -22.54 -17.41
N LEU A 316 -5.41 -23.11 -16.29
CA LEU A 316 -6.46 -24.13 -16.25
C LEU A 316 -7.78 -23.46 -15.88
N LEU A 317 -8.84 -23.80 -16.60
CA LEU A 317 -10.19 -23.49 -16.20
C LEU A 317 -10.72 -24.64 -15.35
N LEU A 318 -11.19 -24.32 -14.15
CA LEU A 318 -11.85 -25.22 -13.23
C LEU A 318 -13.32 -24.80 -13.12
N ARG A 319 -14.24 -25.67 -13.54
CA ARG A 319 -15.70 -25.48 -13.40
C ARG A 319 -16.25 -26.54 -12.48
N THR A 320 -16.92 -26.13 -11.42
CA THR A 320 -17.52 -27.05 -10.45
C THR A 320 -18.70 -27.82 -11.08
N ASN A 321 -18.99 -28.99 -10.54
CA ASN A 321 -20.23 -29.70 -10.78
C ASN A 321 -21.29 -29.31 -9.72
N ARG A 322 -22.41 -30.03 -9.69
CA ARG A 322 -23.51 -29.80 -8.74
C ARG A 322 -23.17 -30.06 -7.27
N ASP A 323 -22.07 -30.77 -6.96
CA ASP A 323 -21.67 -31.14 -5.61
C ASP A 323 -20.80 -30.08 -4.94
N ALA A 324 -20.26 -29.12 -5.72
CA ALA A 324 -19.34 -28.12 -5.21
C ALA A 324 -19.76 -26.68 -5.57
N HIS A 325 -19.73 -25.81 -4.58
CA HIS A 325 -19.95 -24.37 -4.75
C HIS A 325 -18.66 -23.68 -5.21
N SER A 326 -18.69 -22.96 -6.31
CA SER A 326 -17.50 -22.37 -6.95
C SER A 326 -16.74 -21.39 -6.04
N HIS A 327 -17.44 -20.50 -5.33
CA HIS A 327 -16.79 -19.57 -4.41
C HIS A 327 -16.19 -20.28 -3.17
N PHE A 328 -16.81 -21.36 -2.68
CA PHE A 328 -16.20 -22.17 -1.63
C PHE A 328 -14.87 -22.77 -2.10
N LEU A 329 -14.86 -23.36 -3.30
CA LEU A 329 -13.65 -23.92 -3.90
C LEU A 329 -12.57 -22.84 -4.14
N TYR A 330 -12.98 -21.66 -4.62
CA TYR A 330 -12.08 -20.51 -4.77
C TYR A 330 -11.44 -20.12 -3.44
N PHE A 331 -12.23 -19.96 -2.36
CA PHE A 331 -11.69 -19.64 -1.04
C PHE A 331 -10.80 -20.76 -0.51
N TRP A 332 -11.16 -22.02 -0.75
CA TRP A 332 -10.31 -23.13 -0.36
C TRP A 332 -8.94 -23.03 -1.03
N PHE A 333 -8.84 -22.79 -2.33
CA PHE A 333 -7.57 -22.61 -3.04
C PHE A 333 -6.76 -21.39 -2.53
N THR A 334 -7.41 -20.35 -2.06
CA THR A 334 -6.74 -19.17 -1.50
C THR A 334 -6.26 -19.37 -0.07
N SER A 335 -6.69 -20.44 0.62
CA SER A 335 -6.27 -20.79 1.98
C SER A 335 -4.78 -21.19 2.04
N LEU A 336 -4.16 -20.97 3.19
CA LEU A 336 -2.76 -21.36 3.43
C LEU A 336 -2.52 -22.86 3.25
N SER A 337 -3.48 -23.68 3.67
CA SER A 337 -3.41 -25.14 3.57
C SER A 337 -3.40 -25.57 2.09
N ALA A 338 -4.37 -25.13 1.30
CA ALA A 338 -4.46 -25.48 -0.11
C ALA A 338 -3.26 -24.95 -0.91
N ARG A 339 -2.80 -23.74 -0.61
CA ARG A 339 -1.59 -23.18 -1.26
C ARG A 339 -0.35 -24.01 -0.98
N ARG A 340 -0.17 -24.52 0.25
CA ARG A 340 0.93 -25.44 0.56
C ARG A 340 0.80 -26.75 -0.20
N GLN A 341 -0.39 -27.33 -0.25
CA GLN A 341 -0.65 -28.57 -0.98
C GLN A 341 -0.39 -28.40 -2.49
N THR A 342 -0.92 -27.36 -3.12
CA THR A 342 -0.69 -27.09 -4.55
C THR A 342 0.77 -26.79 -4.87
N ARG A 343 1.47 -26.08 -3.98
CA ARG A 343 2.91 -25.81 -4.14
C ARG A 343 3.74 -27.09 -4.06
N ASN A 344 3.37 -28.05 -3.22
CA ASN A 344 4.05 -29.35 -3.12
C ASN A 344 3.88 -30.21 -4.37
N LEU A 345 2.79 -30.00 -5.16
CA LEU A 345 2.60 -30.66 -6.45
C LEU A 345 3.45 -30.05 -7.57
N ALA A 346 3.99 -28.85 -7.35
CA ALA A 346 4.75 -28.14 -8.37
C ALA A 346 6.13 -28.79 -8.61
N LYS A 347 6.36 -29.21 -9.85
CA LYS A 347 7.69 -29.70 -10.31
C LYS A 347 8.44 -28.52 -10.91
N GLN A 348 9.60 -28.22 -10.32
CA GLN A 348 10.44 -27.11 -10.76
C GLN A 348 11.32 -27.52 -11.93
N ALA A 349 11.30 -26.74 -13.00
CA ALA A 349 12.33 -26.70 -14.05
C ALA A 349 13.18 -25.43 -13.86
N VAL A 350 14.18 -25.21 -14.71
CA VAL A 350 15.21 -24.16 -14.54
C VAL A 350 14.61 -22.76 -14.30
N SER A 351 13.52 -22.39 -14.98
CA SER A 351 12.91 -21.04 -14.86
C SER A 351 11.42 -21.04 -14.55
N GLN A 352 10.78 -22.20 -14.59
CA GLN A 352 9.34 -22.34 -14.41
C GLN A 352 9.01 -23.56 -13.55
N ALA A 353 7.88 -23.51 -12.87
CA ALA A 353 7.29 -24.64 -12.18
C ALA A 353 5.97 -25.02 -12.86
N SER A 354 5.63 -26.30 -12.84
CA SER A 354 4.39 -26.79 -13.42
C SER A 354 3.71 -27.79 -12.50
N ILE A 355 2.38 -27.76 -12.48
CA ILE A 355 1.52 -28.73 -11.77
C ILE A 355 0.87 -29.64 -12.81
N ASN A 356 1.05 -30.95 -12.63
CA ASN A 356 0.42 -31.93 -13.49
C ASN A 356 -1.09 -32.00 -13.20
N THR A 357 -1.91 -31.98 -14.26
CA THR A 357 -3.37 -32.01 -14.14
C THR A 357 -3.91 -33.29 -13.49
N LYS A 358 -3.23 -34.44 -13.64
CA LYS A 358 -3.59 -35.70 -12.96
C LYS A 358 -3.37 -35.60 -11.45
N GLU A 359 -2.21 -35.03 -11.05
CA GLU A 359 -1.88 -34.82 -9.63
C GLU A 359 -2.84 -33.79 -9.00
N LEU A 360 -3.18 -32.72 -9.74
CA LEU A 360 -4.16 -31.73 -9.29
C LEU A 360 -5.56 -32.34 -9.11
N LYS A 361 -6.02 -33.18 -10.05
CA LYS A 361 -7.29 -33.90 -9.94
C LYS A 361 -7.34 -34.86 -8.76
N ALA A 362 -6.22 -35.46 -8.39
CA ALA A 362 -6.11 -36.40 -7.28
C ALA A 362 -6.04 -35.70 -5.90
N LEU A 363 -5.91 -34.36 -5.88
CA LEU A 363 -5.84 -33.60 -4.64
C LEU A 363 -7.13 -33.77 -3.82
N GLU A 364 -7.00 -34.13 -2.56
CA GLU A 364 -8.11 -34.36 -1.64
C GLU A 364 -8.56 -33.06 -0.98
N ILE A 365 -9.87 -32.88 -0.93
CA ILE A 365 -10.54 -31.77 -0.28
C ILE A 365 -11.60 -32.30 0.69
N ARG A 366 -11.64 -31.76 1.90
CA ARG A 366 -12.78 -31.95 2.80
C ARG A 366 -13.91 -31.06 2.38
N LEU A 367 -15.04 -31.65 2.00
CA LEU A 367 -16.17 -30.97 1.39
C LEU A 367 -17.39 -31.06 2.30
N PRO A 368 -17.92 -29.94 2.81
CA PRO A 368 -19.20 -29.93 3.53
C PRO A 368 -20.39 -30.14 2.57
N PRO A 369 -21.59 -30.41 3.10
CA PRO A 369 -22.81 -30.37 2.31
C PRO A 369 -22.95 -29.02 1.56
N LEU A 370 -23.57 -29.05 0.37
CA LEU A 370 -23.65 -27.87 -0.53
C LEU A 370 -24.20 -26.62 0.15
N LEU A 371 -25.22 -26.77 1.01
CA LEU A 371 -25.80 -25.65 1.76
C LEU A 371 -24.77 -24.98 2.68
N GLU A 372 -23.92 -25.77 3.32
CA GLU A 372 -22.87 -25.22 4.18
C GLU A 372 -21.74 -24.59 3.36
N GLN A 373 -21.36 -25.20 2.22
CA GLN A 373 -20.42 -24.57 1.27
C GLN A 373 -20.92 -23.18 0.86
N THR A 374 -22.21 -23.06 0.54
CA THR A 374 -22.84 -21.80 0.16
C THR A 374 -22.80 -20.80 1.31
N ALA A 375 -23.14 -21.21 2.53
CA ALA A 375 -23.12 -20.34 3.70
C ALA A 375 -21.70 -19.84 4.01
N ILE A 376 -20.69 -20.71 3.97
CA ILE A 376 -19.29 -20.35 4.17
C ILE A 376 -18.82 -19.38 3.08
N ALA A 377 -19.14 -19.67 1.81
CA ALA A 377 -18.79 -18.81 0.68
C ALA A 377 -19.42 -17.42 0.82
N THR A 378 -20.68 -17.34 1.26
CA THR A 378 -21.37 -16.07 1.50
C THR A 378 -20.64 -15.25 2.57
N VAL A 379 -20.39 -15.84 3.74
CA VAL A 379 -19.67 -15.13 4.83
C VAL A 379 -18.31 -14.58 4.37
N LEU A 380 -17.52 -15.38 3.64
CA LEU A 380 -16.20 -14.96 3.17
C LEU A 380 -16.29 -13.91 2.04
N SER A 381 -17.30 -14.00 1.18
CA SER A 381 -17.58 -13.00 0.12
C SER A 381 -18.04 -11.66 0.70
N ASP A 382 -18.85 -11.69 1.75
CA ASP A 382 -19.28 -10.48 2.47
C ASP A 382 -18.07 -9.78 3.11
N MET A 383 -17.14 -10.55 3.69
CA MET A 383 -15.89 -10.00 4.22
C MET A 383 -15.02 -9.38 3.12
N ASP A 384 -14.96 -9.96 1.92
CA ASP A 384 -14.25 -9.37 0.78
C ASP A 384 -14.90 -8.07 0.31
N THR A 385 -16.22 -8.04 0.25
CA THR A 385 -16.99 -6.84 -0.12
C THR A 385 -16.75 -5.71 0.90
N GLU A 386 -16.78 -6.01 2.19
CA GLU A 386 -16.48 -5.04 3.25
C GLU A 386 -15.05 -4.49 3.13
N LEU A 387 -14.06 -5.37 2.91
CA LEU A 387 -12.66 -4.97 2.72
C LEU A 387 -12.50 -4.07 1.50
N ALA A 388 -13.08 -4.43 0.37
CA ALA A 388 -13.03 -3.62 -0.85
C ALA A 388 -13.65 -2.23 -0.64
N ALA A 389 -14.78 -2.14 0.07
CA ALA A 389 -15.43 -0.86 0.39
C ALA A 389 -14.55 0.02 1.29
N LEU A 390 -13.87 -0.57 2.29
CA LEU A 390 -12.95 0.15 3.17
C LEU A 390 -11.71 0.65 2.41
N GLU A 391 -11.15 -0.17 1.54
CA GLU A 391 -10.01 0.18 0.69
C GLU A 391 -10.36 1.32 -0.28
N ALA A 392 -11.52 1.24 -0.93
CA ALA A 392 -12.01 2.32 -1.80
C ALA A 392 -12.24 3.63 -1.02
N ARG A 393 -12.78 3.55 0.22
CA ARG A 393 -12.93 4.72 1.09
C ARG A 393 -11.59 5.34 1.46
N ARG A 394 -10.61 4.51 1.84
CA ARG A 394 -9.24 4.96 2.13
C ARG A 394 -8.63 5.68 0.94
N ASP A 395 -8.71 5.11 -0.26
CA ASP A 395 -8.11 5.66 -1.47
C ASP A 395 -8.79 6.98 -1.88
N LYS A 396 -10.12 7.08 -1.75
CA LYS A 396 -10.86 8.33 -1.94
C LYS A 396 -10.46 9.39 -0.91
N THR A 397 -10.27 9.00 0.35
CA THR A 397 -9.82 9.93 1.40
C THR A 397 -8.40 10.43 1.13
N ARG A 398 -7.51 9.56 0.62
CA ARG A 398 -6.14 9.94 0.21
C ARG A 398 -6.15 10.93 -0.95
N ALA A 399 -6.98 10.70 -1.95
CA ALA A 399 -7.17 11.63 -3.07
C ALA A 399 -7.73 12.99 -2.60
N LEU A 400 -8.71 12.97 -1.68
CA LEU A 400 -9.24 14.19 -1.07
C LEU A 400 -8.15 14.97 -0.34
N LYS A 401 -7.32 14.29 0.48
CA LYS A 401 -6.17 14.94 1.14
C LYS A 401 -5.25 15.63 0.15
N GLN A 402 -4.93 14.97 -0.96
CA GLN A 402 -4.08 15.58 -2.00
C GLN A 402 -4.69 16.85 -2.57
N GLY A 403 -6.00 16.84 -2.87
CA GLY A 403 -6.72 18.06 -3.30
C GLY A 403 -6.70 19.16 -2.23
N MET A 404 -6.99 18.81 -0.96
CA MET A 404 -6.92 19.77 0.14
C MET A 404 -5.51 20.37 0.29
N MET A 405 -4.46 19.58 0.20
CA MET A 405 -3.08 20.07 0.25
C MET A 405 -2.80 21.06 -0.89
N GLN A 406 -3.27 20.77 -2.09
CA GLN A 406 -3.11 21.66 -3.25
C GLN A 406 -3.80 23.00 -3.03
N GLU A 407 -5.02 23.02 -2.51
CA GLU A 407 -5.80 24.24 -2.32
C GLU A 407 -5.35 25.04 -1.10
N LEU A 408 -5.14 24.38 0.04
CA LEU A 408 -4.84 25.03 1.31
C LEU A 408 -3.39 25.51 1.43
N LEU A 409 -2.43 24.71 0.93
CA LEU A 409 -0.99 25.05 1.06
C LEU A 409 -0.51 26.04 -0.02
N THR A 410 -1.35 26.34 -1.00
CA THR A 410 -1.12 27.39 -2.00
C THR A 410 -1.94 28.66 -1.74
N GLY A 411 -2.89 28.59 -0.80
CA GLY A 411 -3.80 29.68 -0.47
C GLY A 411 -4.87 29.94 -1.51
N CYS A 412 -5.14 28.97 -2.41
CA CYS A 412 -6.29 29.03 -3.31
C CYS A 412 -7.61 29.04 -2.52
N ILE A 413 -7.66 28.26 -1.45
CA ILE A 413 -8.71 28.27 -0.42
C ILE A 413 -8.08 28.72 0.91
N ARG A 414 -8.76 29.64 1.62
CA ARG A 414 -8.35 30.19 2.91
C ARG A 414 -9.25 29.64 4.02
N LEU A 415 -8.67 29.35 5.20
CA LEU A 415 -9.38 28.83 6.36
C LEU A 415 -9.62 29.87 7.47
N VAL A 416 -9.38 31.14 7.19
CA VAL A 416 -9.63 32.28 8.08
C VAL A 416 -10.25 33.42 7.34
#